data_0e9ebe44e6c1f9613667ca88a3ee526c
#
_entry.id   0e9ebe44e6c1f9613667ca88a3ee526c
#
_cell.length_a   1.000
_cell.length_b   1.000
_cell.length_c   1.000
_cell.angle_alpha   90.00
_cell.angle_beta   90.00
_cell.angle_gamma   90.00
#
_symmetry.space_group_name_H-M   'P 1'
#
loop_
_entity.id
_entity.type
_entity.pdbx_description
1 polymer ?
#
loop_
_entity_poly.entity_id
_entity_poly.type
_entity_poly.pdbx_seq_one_letter_code
_entity_poly.pdbx_strand_id
1 'polypeptide(L)'
;MQKTEAWYLGERAEQLAIVYLSRRDDLVITREWAGSDGVIDLVVNLLITGANTGRVFGVEVKALRSNRQIHPASQPDVVRINMSKVRVPRDIPFPLCLFVFIMETDEGYYRWVKKPVYGLSRKPQLLLNDENTFRKLSTEAVNEIVLDVQGWYDRRVKIPA
;
A
#
# COMPACT_ATOMS: atom_id res chain seq x y z
N MET A 1 -22.82 -2.34 22.97
CA MET A 1 -21.92 -3.48 22.75
C MET A 1 -21.08 -3.21 21.51
N GLN A 2 -19.82 -2.84 21.69
CA GLN A 2 -18.90 -2.82 20.55
C GLN A 2 -18.76 -4.26 20.06
N LYS A 3 -19.20 -4.51 18.84
CA LYS A 3 -18.86 -5.77 18.16
C LYS A 3 -17.34 -5.77 17.98
N THR A 4 -16.66 -6.54 18.78
CA THR A 4 -15.27 -6.86 18.51
C THR A 4 -15.21 -7.43 17.11
N GLU A 5 -14.54 -6.71 16.22
CA GLU A 5 -14.29 -7.21 14.89
C GLU A 5 -13.57 -8.54 15.02
N ALA A 6 -14.02 -9.54 14.30
CA ALA A 6 -13.42 -10.87 14.41
C ALA A 6 -11.95 -10.76 14.02
N TRP A 7 -11.05 -11.08 14.93
CA TRP A 7 -9.60 -10.93 14.79
C TRP A 7 -9.03 -11.57 13.49
N TYR A 8 -9.66 -12.65 13.05
CA TYR A 8 -9.21 -13.36 11.84
C TYR A 8 -9.44 -12.58 10.54
N LEU A 9 -10.32 -11.58 10.52
CA LEU A 9 -10.56 -10.78 9.30
C LEU A 9 -9.34 -9.95 8.93
N GLY A 10 -8.75 -9.28 9.91
CA GLY A 10 -7.52 -8.53 9.71
C GLY A 10 -6.37 -9.45 9.31
N GLU A 11 -6.23 -10.59 9.98
CA GLU A 11 -5.21 -11.59 9.66
C GLU A 11 -5.37 -12.13 8.24
N ARG A 12 -6.59 -12.45 7.82
CA ARG A 12 -6.86 -12.92 6.46
C ARG A 12 -6.53 -11.86 5.41
N ALA A 13 -6.88 -10.61 5.66
CA ALA A 13 -6.56 -9.52 4.76
C ALA A 13 -5.04 -9.34 4.59
N GLU A 14 -4.27 -9.43 5.67
CA GLU A 14 -2.81 -9.39 5.60
C GLU A 14 -2.24 -10.57 4.80
N GLN A 15 -2.79 -11.76 4.98
CA GLN A 15 -2.39 -12.93 4.19
C GLN A 15 -2.64 -12.71 2.71
N LEU A 16 -3.79 -12.15 2.33
CA LEU A 16 -4.10 -11.82 0.94
C LEU A 16 -3.12 -10.78 0.37
N ALA A 17 -2.76 -9.77 1.15
CA ALA A 17 -1.76 -8.80 0.75
C ALA A 17 -0.42 -9.46 0.44
N ILE A 18 0.02 -10.37 1.30
CA ILE A 18 1.25 -11.14 1.10
C ILE A 18 1.16 -11.99 -0.17
N VAL A 19 0.02 -12.62 -0.44
CA VAL A 19 -0.20 -13.40 -1.66
C VAL A 19 0.01 -12.54 -2.91
N TYR A 20 -0.56 -11.35 -2.96
CA TYR A 20 -0.37 -10.44 -4.10
C TYR A 20 1.08 -9.99 -4.26
N LEU A 21 1.69 -9.56 -3.17
CA LEU A 21 3.07 -9.06 -3.19
C LEU A 21 4.09 -10.15 -3.51
N SER A 22 3.88 -11.36 -2.98
CA SER A 22 4.80 -12.49 -3.17
C SER A 22 4.73 -13.15 -4.54
N ARG A 23 3.87 -12.69 -5.43
CA ARG A 23 3.92 -13.04 -6.86
C ARG A 23 5.18 -12.53 -7.54
N ARG A 24 5.84 -11.55 -6.93
CA ARG A 24 7.15 -11.07 -7.36
C ARG A 24 8.23 -11.72 -6.49
N ASP A 25 9.32 -12.10 -7.12
CA ASP A 25 10.48 -12.71 -6.45
C ASP A 25 11.53 -11.69 -5.97
N ASP A 26 11.32 -10.41 -6.27
CA ASP A 26 12.23 -9.32 -5.93
C ASP A 26 11.77 -8.48 -4.72
N LEU A 27 10.80 -8.98 -3.96
CA LEU A 27 10.29 -8.32 -2.77
C LEU A 27 10.53 -9.17 -1.52
N VAL A 28 10.99 -8.55 -0.45
CA VAL A 28 11.05 -9.15 0.88
C VAL A 28 10.05 -8.45 1.79
N ILE A 29 9.12 -9.22 2.32
CA ILE A 29 8.00 -8.70 3.11
C ILE A 29 8.26 -8.97 4.58
N THR A 30 8.25 -7.91 5.39
CA THR A 30 8.30 -8.00 6.85
C THR A 30 6.95 -7.60 7.41
N ARG A 31 6.40 -8.45 8.26
CA ARG A 31 5.15 -8.17 8.98
C ARG A 31 5.45 -7.35 10.23
N GLU A 32 4.53 -6.45 10.55
CA GLU A 32 4.52 -5.65 11.78
C GLU A 32 5.81 -4.86 12.03
N TRP A 33 5.84 -3.68 11.47
CA TRP A 33 6.76 -2.68 11.96
C TRP A 33 6.11 -1.90 13.09
N ALA A 34 6.45 -2.23 14.33
CA ALA A 34 5.97 -1.52 15.51
C ALA A 34 6.86 -0.31 15.77
N GLY A 35 6.44 0.84 15.31
CA GLY A 35 6.92 2.11 15.83
C GLY A 35 6.11 2.53 17.05
N SER A 36 6.58 3.54 17.80
CA SER A 36 5.92 4.03 19.02
C SER A 36 4.50 4.59 18.78
N ASP A 37 4.13 4.93 17.56
CA ASP A 37 2.90 5.68 17.23
C ASP A 37 1.97 5.00 16.23
N GLY A 38 2.15 3.74 15.96
CA GLY A 38 1.29 3.05 15.02
C GLY A 38 2.03 1.99 14.24
N VAL A 39 1.25 1.11 13.73
CA VAL A 39 1.72 -0.11 13.11
C VAL A 39 1.54 0.06 11.62
N ILE A 40 2.62 -0.10 10.88
CA ILE A 40 2.54 -0.44 9.46
C ILE A 40 2.45 -1.95 9.40
N ASP A 41 1.38 -2.45 8.80
CA ASP A 41 1.12 -3.89 8.76
C ASP A 41 2.22 -4.65 8.03
N LEU A 42 2.69 -4.11 6.90
CA LEU A 42 3.75 -4.72 6.11
C LEU A 42 4.79 -3.67 5.71
N VAL A 43 6.04 -4.04 5.79
CA VAL A 43 7.16 -3.28 5.20
C VAL A 43 7.77 -4.15 4.10
N VAL A 44 7.84 -3.59 2.90
CA VAL A 44 8.29 -4.29 1.70
C VAL A 44 9.64 -3.73 1.27
N ASN A 45 10.66 -4.58 1.26
CA ASN A 45 11.99 -4.25 0.76
C ASN A 45 12.14 -4.69 -0.68
N LEU A 46 12.72 -3.83 -1.51
CA LEU A 46 13.01 -4.12 -2.89
C LEU A 46 14.40 -4.72 -3.02
N LEU A 47 14.49 -5.86 -3.70
CA LEU A 47 15.76 -6.45 -4.09
C LEU A 47 16.15 -5.96 -5.47
N ILE A 48 17.43 -5.70 -5.69
CA ILE A 48 18.01 -5.48 -7.01
C ILE A 48 19.11 -6.52 -7.18
N THR A 49 19.01 -7.35 -8.23
CA THR A 49 19.91 -8.47 -8.48
C THR A 49 20.10 -9.39 -7.26
N GLY A 50 19.02 -9.63 -6.53
CA GLY A 50 19.01 -10.47 -5.33
C GLY A 50 19.58 -9.82 -4.05
N ALA A 51 20.06 -8.58 -4.13
CA ALA A 51 20.61 -7.86 -2.98
C ALA A 51 19.58 -6.89 -2.39
N ASN A 52 19.52 -6.84 -1.06
CA ASN A 52 18.70 -5.85 -0.37
C ASN A 52 19.30 -4.45 -0.55
N THR A 53 18.49 -3.53 -1.05
CA THR A 53 18.92 -2.17 -1.38
C THR A 53 18.64 -1.16 -0.27
N GLY A 54 17.88 -1.55 0.77
CA GLY A 54 17.32 -0.61 1.73
C GLY A 54 16.17 0.24 1.20
N ARG A 55 15.75 0.02 -0.05
CA ARG A 55 14.57 0.68 -0.62
C ARG A 55 13.32 -0.01 -0.14
N VAL A 56 12.45 0.75 0.52
CA VAL A 56 11.26 0.20 1.17
C VAL A 56 10.02 1.00 0.83
N PHE A 57 8.88 0.34 0.91
CA PHE A 57 7.58 1.00 1.01
C PHE A 57 6.72 0.26 2.04
N GLY A 58 5.77 0.97 2.62
CA GLY A 58 4.84 0.39 3.57
C GLY A 58 3.52 0.03 2.93
N VAL A 59 2.85 -0.94 3.51
CA VAL A 59 1.48 -1.31 3.16
C VAL A 59 0.65 -1.41 4.42
N GLU A 60 -0.39 -0.60 4.51
CA GLU A 60 -1.47 -0.78 5.47
C GLU A 60 -2.54 -1.65 4.84
N VAL A 61 -3.13 -2.53 5.64
CA VAL A 61 -4.13 -3.48 5.18
C VAL A 61 -5.40 -3.33 5.97
N LYS A 62 -6.52 -3.23 5.28
CA LYS A 62 -7.86 -3.17 5.87
C LYS A 62 -8.75 -4.26 5.28
N ALA A 63 -9.60 -4.82 6.12
CA ALA A 63 -10.61 -5.78 5.71
C ALA A 63 -11.99 -5.11 5.72
N LEU A 64 -12.75 -5.31 4.65
CA LEU A 64 -14.17 -4.97 4.59
C LEU A 64 -14.98 -6.26 4.53
N ARG A 65 -16.05 -6.34 5.32
CA ARG A 65 -16.89 -7.56 5.38
C ARG A 65 -17.65 -7.78 4.09
N SER A 66 -18.17 -6.69 3.49
CA SER A 66 -19.01 -6.76 2.30
C SER A 66 -18.68 -5.67 1.30
N ASN A 67 -19.19 -5.83 0.10
CA ASN A 67 -19.04 -4.85 -0.98
C ASN A 67 -20.01 -3.65 -0.88
N ARG A 68 -20.80 -3.55 0.19
CA ARG A 68 -21.79 -2.47 0.35
C ARG A 68 -21.18 -1.07 0.39
N GLN A 69 -19.93 -0.96 0.80
CA GLN A 69 -19.19 0.30 0.89
C GLN A 69 -18.47 0.67 -0.41
N ILE A 70 -18.56 -0.19 -1.42
CA ILE A 70 -17.88 -0.02 -2.70
C ILE A 70 -18.86 0.53 -3.73
N HIS A 71 -18.48 1.63 -4.37
CA HIS A 71 -19.27 2.28 -5.41
C HIS A 71 -18.45 2.40 -6.69
N PRO A 72 -19.06 2.12 -7.87
CA PRO A 72 -18.35 2.31 -9.13
C PRO A 72 -17.89 3.75 -9.31
N ALA A 73 -16.74 3.93 -9.91
CA ALA A 73 -16.25 5.22 -10.37
C ALA A 73 -16.34 5.31 -11.90
N SER A 74 -15.96 6.47 -12.45
CA SER A 74 -16.09 6.75 -13.87
C SER A 74 -15.15 5.94 -14.79
N GLN A 75 -14.16 5.26 -14.22
CA GLN A 75 -13.21 4.45 -14.97
C GLN A 75 -13.33 2.97 -14.62
N PRO A 76 -13.08 2.05 -15.58
CA PRO A 76 -12.97 0.63 -15.26
C PRO A 76 -11.90 0.37 -14.20
N ASP A 77 -12.13 -0.61 -13.33
CA ASP A 77 -11.22 -1.01 -12.26
C ASP A 77 -10.94 0.07 -11.19
N VAL A 78 -11.68 1.17 -11.22
CA VAL A 78 -11.61 2.23 -10.22
C VAL A 78 -12.93 2.27 -9.46
N VAL A 79 -12.84 2.30 -8.14
CA VAL A 79 -14.01 2.33 -7.26
C VAL A 79 -13.82 3.41 -6.19
N ARG A 80 -14.94 3.85 -5.62
CA ARG A 80 -14.92 4.65 -4.39
C ARG A 80 -15.30 3.76 -3.22
N ILE A 81 -14.54 3.87 -2.15
CA ILE A 81 -14.80 3.12 -0.93
C ILE A 81 -15.02 4.10 0.21
N ASN A 82 -16.20 4.01 0.82
CA ASN A 82 -16.49 4.78 2.03
C ASN A 82 -15.88 4.07 3.23
N MET A 83 -14.84 4.68 3.78
CA MET A 83 -14.19 4.18 4.99
C MET A 83 -13.69 5.33 5.83
N SER A 84 -13.52 5.08 7.12
CA SER A 84 -12.94 6.05 8.03
C SER A 84 -11.50 6.40 7.62
N LYS A 85 -11.06 7.61 7.97
CA LYS A 85 -9.69 8.05 7.68
C LYS A 85 -8.69 7.08 8.29
N VAL A 86 -7.71 6.70 7.49
CA VAL A 86 -6.59 5.88 7.92
C VAL A 86 -5.63 6.77 8.72
N ARG A 87 -5.27 6.33 9.92
CA ARG A 87 -4.21 7.01 10.68
C ARG A 87 -2.87 6.76 10.00
N VAL A 88 -2.24 7.86 9.58
CA VAL A 88 -0.90 7.81 8.99
C VAL A 88 0.08 8.27 10.06
N PRO A 89 1.06 7.45 10.44
CA PRO A 89 2.16 7.94 11.26
C PRO A 89 2.85 9.09 10.54
N ARG A 90 3.05 10.23 11.27
CA ARG A 90 3.50 11.48 10.67
C ARG A 90 4.89 11.40 10.05
N ASP A 91 5.75 10.55 10.58
CA ASP A 91 7.18 10.58 10.30
C ASP A 91 7.67 9.40 9.46
N ILE A 92 6.78 8.76 8.69
CA ILE A 92 7.20 7.71 7.77
C ILE A 92 7.93 8.35 6.58
N PRO A 93 9.22 8.03 6.38
CA PRO A 93 10.02 8.67 5.33
C PRO A 93 10.01 7.90 3.99
N PHE A 94 9.05 7.05 3.77
CA PHE A 94 8.94 6.22 2.56
C PHE A 94 7.50 6.14 2.05
N PRO A 95 7.28 5.74 0.79
CA PRO A 95 5.93 5.58 0.24
C PRO A 95 5.08 4.61 1.04
N LEU A 96 3.80 4.90 1.15
CA LEU A 96 2.83 4.07 1.89
C LEU A 96 1.59 3.84 1.06
N CYS A 97 1.26 2.57 0.83
CA CYS A 97 0.01 2.13 0.20
C CYS A 97 -1.01 1.69 1.24
N LEU A 98 -2.27 1.81 0.89
CA LEU A 98 -3.38 1.16 1.58
C LEU A 98 -3.95 0.07 0.66
N PHE A 99 -3.98 -1.16 1.15
CA PHE A 99 -4.68 -2.29 0.53
C PHE A 99 -5.96 -2.57 1.30
N VAL A 100 -7.04 -2.73 0.58
CA VAL A 100 -8.36 -3.04 1.15
C VAL A 100 -8.86 -4.33 0.51
N PHE A 101 -9.24 -5.30 1.32
CA PHE A 101 -9.75 -6.58 0.85
C PHE A 101 -11.20 -6.79 1.28
N ILE A 102 -12.01 -7.28 0.36
CA ILE A 102 -13.40 -7.63 0.60
C ILE A 102 -13.46 -9.08 1.04
N MET A 103 -13.93 -9.33 2.25
CA MET A 103 -13.91 -10.68 2.83
C MET A 103 -14.87 -11.66 2.16
N GLU A 104 -15.92 -11.16 1.50
CA GLU A 104 -16.86 -12.01 0.76
C GLU A 104 -16.26 -12.60 -0.53
N THR A 105 -15.35 -11.88 -1.19
CA THR A 105 -14.89 -12.21 -2.54
C THR A 105 -13.38 -12.36 -2.66
N ASP A 106 -12.63 -11.98 -1.62
CA ASP A 106 -11.17 -11.85 -1.62
C ASP A 106 -10.63 -10.82 -2.63
N GLU A 107 -11.49 -10.01 -3.22
CA GLU A 107 -11.06 -8.93 -4.08
C GLU A 107 -10.32 -7.85 -3.29
N GLY A 108 -9.24 -7.37 -3.86
CA GLY A 108 -8.42 -6.31 -3.29
C GLY A 108 -8.46 -5.04 -4.12
N TYR A 109 -8.29 -3.93 -3.42
CA TYR A 109 -8.18 -2.60 -3.98
C TYR A 109 -7.06 -1.86 -3.29
N TYR A 110 -6.47 -0.87 -3.97
CA TYR A 110 -5.39 -0.10 -3.39
C TYR A 110 -5.49 1.37 -3.73
N ARG A 111 -4.90 2.19 -2.90
CA ARG A 111 -4.55 3.57 -3.18
C ARG A 111 -3.27 3.96 -2.44
N TRP A 112 -2.63 5.00 -2.90
CA TRP A 112 -1.56 5.61 -2.14
C TRP A 112 -2.11 6.36 -0.92
N VAL A 113 -1.42 6.27 0.20
CA VAL A 113 -1.61 7.11 1.38
C VAL A 113 -0.52 8.18 1.41
N LYS A 114 0.74 7.78 1.24
CA LYS A 114 1.87 8.65 0.94
C LYS A 114 2.35 8.31 -0.46
N LYS A 115 1.92 9.12 -1.41
CA LYS A 115 2.21 8.87 -2.83
C LYS A 115 3.60 9.33 -3.17
N PRO A 116 4.43 8.47 -3.78
CA PRO A 116 5.71 8.91 -4.31
C PRO A 116 5.48 9.80 -5.53
N VAL A 117 6.04 11.01 -5.46
CA VAL A 117 6.01 11.97 -6.58
C VAL A 117 7.44 12.27 -6.97
N TYR A 118 7.70 12.07 -8.23
CA TYR A 118 9.02 12.30 -8.82
C TYR A 118 8.83 12.74 -10.27
N GLY A 119 9.63 13.68 -10.69
CA GLY A 119 9.61 14.20 -12.05
C GLY A 119 11.00 14.64 -12.48
N LEU A 120 11.15 14.96 -13.76
CA LEU A 120 12.45 15.34 -14.33
C LEU A 120 13.03 16.61 -13.71
N SER A 121 12.17 17.52 -13.19
CA SER A 121 12.55 18.83 -12.69
C SER A 121 12.24 19.08 -11.21
N ARG A 122 11.78 18.06 -10.48
CA ARG A 122 11.36 18.21 -9.08
C ARG A 122 12.11 17.24 -8.18
N LYS A 123 12.40 17.70 -6.94
CA LYS A 123 12.85 16.82 -5.88
C LYS A 123 11.79 15.75 -5.59
N PRO A 124 12.19 14.50 -5.36
CA PRO A 124 11.24 13.47 -4.93
C PRO A 124 10.51 13.89 -3.65
N GLN A 125 9.21 13.74 -3.65
CA GLN A 125 8.34 14.09 -2.53
C GLN A 125 7.38 12.95 -2.21
N LEU A 126 6.83 12.98 -1.01
CA LEU A 126 5.73 12.11 -0.62
C LEU A 126 4.50 13.00 -0.38
N LEU A 127 3.46 12.80 -1.19
CA LEU A 127 2.20 13.52 -1.04
C LEU A 127 1.20 12.69 -0.23
N LEU A 128 0.67 13.30 0.83
CA LEU A 128 -0.47 12.73 1.53
C LEU A 128 -1.68 12.74 0.61
N ASN A 129 -2.31 11.59 0.50
CA ASN A 129 -3.51 11.38 -0.29
C ASN A 129 -4.59 10.79 0.61
N ASP A 130 -5.71 11.47 0.74
CA ASP A 130 -6.87 11.05 1.50
C ASP A 130 -8.12 10.83 0.63
N GLU A 131 -7.93 10.74 -0.69
CA GLU A 131 -9.01 10.45 -1.63
C GLU A 131 -9.61 9.07 -1.37
N ASN A 132 -10.92 8.96 -1.58
CA ASN A 132 -11.64 7.69 -1.43
C ASN A 132 -11.69 6.87 -2.72
N THR A 133 -10.81 7.16 -3.66
CA THR A 133 -10.72 6.48 -4.95
C THR A 133 -9.65 5.41 -4.91
N PHE A 134 -10.04 4.19 -5.25
CA PHE A 134 -9.17 3.02 -5.21
C PHE A 134 -9.13 2.36 -6.58
N ARG A 135 -8.01 1.73 -6.88
CA ARG A 135 -7.85 0.87 -8.06
C ARG A 135 -7.89 -0.60 -7.65
N LYS A 136 -8.40 -1.43 -8.54
CA LYS A 136 -8.40 -2.89 -8.32
C LYS A 136 -6.96 -3.39 -8.21
N LEU A 137 -6.71 -4.19 -7.20
CA LEU A 137 -5.41 -4.83 -6.99
C LEU A 137 -5.27 -6.02 -7.93
N SER A 138 -4.14 -6.10 -8.59
CA SER A 138 -3.81 -7.13 -9.57
C SER A 138 -2.30 -7.30 -9.64
N THR A 139 -1.81 -8.26 -10.40
CA THR A 139 -0.37 -8.40 -10.66
C THR A 139 0.19 -7.15 -11.33
N GLU A 140 -0.53 -6.59 -12.30
CA GLU A 140 -0.15 -5.36 -13.00
C GLU A 140 -0.12 -4.16 -12.05
N ALA A 141 -1.09 -4.07 -11.15
CA ALA A 141 -1.13 -3.00 -10.16
C ALA A 141 0.07 -3.06 -9.20
N VAL A 142 0.45 -4.25 -8.75
CA VAL A 142 1.66 -4.42 -7.93
C VAL A 142 2.91 -4.01 -8.71
N ASN A 143 3.00 -4.35 -9.99
CA ASN A 143 4.11 -3.93 -10.84
C ASN A 143 4.19 -2.40 -10.96
N GLU A 144 3.06 -1.71 -11.13
CA GLU A 144 3.00 -0.24 -11.15
C GLU A 144 3.44 0.37 -9.83
N ILE A 145 2.99 -0.18 -8.70
CA ILE A 145 3.41 0.26 -7.38
C ILE A 145 4.93 0.18 -7.23
N VAL A 146 5.52 -0.95 -7.60
CA VAL A 146 6.97 -1.16 -7.50
C VAL A 146 7.73 -0.21 -8.41
N LEU A 147 7.26 0.01 -9.64
CA LEU A 147 7.87 0.97 -10.57
C LEU A 147 7.86 2.39 -10.01
N ASP A 148 6.77 2.81 -9.41
CA ASP A 148 6.66 4.14 -8.78
C ASP A 148 7.64 4.28 -7.61
N VAL A 149 7.74 3.26 -6.79
CA VAL A 149 8.67 3.25 -5.65
C VAL A 149 10.12 3.29 -6.15
N GLN A 150 10.47 2.47 -7.12
CA GLN A 150 11.81 2.47 -7.72
C GLN A 150 12.16 3.82 -8.33
N GLY A 151 11.26 4.41 -9.10
CA GLY A 151 11.45 5.72 -9.71
C GLY A 151 11.69 6.82 -8.69
N TRP A 152 10.96 6.78 -7.57
CA TRP A 152 11.13 7.74 -6.50
C TRP A 152 12.50 7.63 -5.82
N TYR A 153 12.95 6.40 -5.53
CA TYR A 153 14.28 6.18 -4.95
C TYR A 153 15.40 6.51 -5.93
N ASP A 154 15.24 6.16 -7.20
CA ASP A 154 16.23 6.49 -8.23
C ASP A 154 16.47 7.99 -8.32
N ARG A 155 15.42 8.78 -8.21
CA ARG A 155 15.54 10.25 -8.23
C ARG A 155 16.24 10.79 -7.00
N ARG A 156 16.05 10.18 -5.83
CA ARG A 156 16.73 10.58 -4.60
C ARG A 156 18.25 10.36 -4.68
N VAL A 157 18.66 9.24 -5.26
CA VAL A 157 20.08 8.89 -5.36
C VAL A 157 20.80 9.80 -6.35
N LYS A 158 20.13 10.28 -7.40
CA LYS A 158 20.70 11.12 -8.46
C LYS A 158 20.81 12.61 -8.12
N ILE A 159 20.26 13.05 -6.99
CA ILE A 159 20.38 14.45 -6.56
C ILE A 159 21.70 14.61 -5.81
N PRO A 160 22.64 15.43 -6.33
CA PRO A 160 23.89 15.71 -5.61
C PRO A 160 23.56 16.32 -4.25
N ALA A 161 24.29 15.92 -3.23
CA ALA A 161 24.15 16.49 -1.90
C ALA A 161 24.49 17.98 -1.89
#